data_578e5e1f71abc4a859ed0f0636abd382
#
_entry.id   578e5e1f71abc4a859ed0f0636abd382
#
_cell.length_a   1.000
_cell.length_b   1.000
_cell.length_c   1.000
_cell.angle_alpha   90.00
_cell.angle_beta   90.00
_cell.angle_gamma   90.00
#
_symmetry.space_group_name_H-M   'P 1'
#
loop_
_entity.id
_entity.type
_entity.pdbx_description
1 polymer ?
#
loop_
_entity_poly.entity_id
_entity_poly.type
_entity_poly.pdbx_seq_one_letter_code
_entity_poly.pdbx_strand_id
1 'polypeptide(L)'
;MSKNKDIYIYHGEQDITNLGLNKSSAKLIDENSVLFSSRAPIGYIAITGKKVTTNQGFKSIEVHENINPYFVFFLLKHMLPIIEQTAGGSTFKEISSKGMKSISISLPSINLIKEYGNLVKPNFEQIKILEMQNQNLIQLRDTLLPKLMSGEIEIPDDIEVNEDELSI
;
A
#
# COMPACT_ATOMS: atom_id res chain seq x y z
N MET A 1 -5.37 7.17 -3.15
CA MET A 1 -4.57 6.51 -2.10
C MET A 1 -5.30 6.67 -0.79
N SER A 2 -5.45 5.59 -0.04
CA SER A 2 -6.10 5.61 1.26
C SER A 2 -5.46 6.68 2.13
N LYS A 3 -6.26 7.44 2.89
CA LYS A 3 -5.78 8.41 3.89
C LYS A 3 -4.98 7.70 4.99
N ASN A 4 -5.12 6.38 5.07
CA ASN A 4 -4.38 5.52 5.96
C ASN A 4 -3.04 5.17 5.31
N LYS A 5 -2.00 5.18 6.09
CA LYS A 5 -0.64 4.78 5.67
C LYS A 5 -0.50 3.26 5.62
N ASP A 6 -1.47 2.56 5.04
CA ASP A 6 -1.48 1.11 4.95
C ASP A 6 -0.29 0.63 4.11
N ILE A 7 0.29 -0.48 4.52
CA ILE A 7 1.38 -1.12 3.79
C ILE A 7 0.83 -1.89 2.61
N TYR A 8 -0.35 -2.50 2.75
CA TYR A 8 -0.98 -3.27 1.70
C TYR A 8 -2.05 -2.47 0.96
N ILE A 9 -2.11 -2.64 -0.36
CA ILE A 9 -3.14 -2.05 -1.20
C ILE A 9 -3.91 -3.13 -1.96
N TYR A 10 -5.23 -3.07 -1.90
CA TYR A 10 -6.13 -4.01 -2.55
C TYR A 10 -6.91 -3.40 -3.70
N HIS A 11 -7.13 -2.10 -3.69
CA HIS A 11 -7.84 -1.36 -4.72
C HIS A 11 -7.40 0.11 -4.71
N GLY A 12 -7.65 0.80 -5.80
CA GLY A 12 -7.48 2.25 -5.88
C GLY A 12 -8.75 2.97 -5.42
N GLU A 13 -8.72 4.29 -5.52
CA GLU A 13 -9.90 5.13 -5.35
C GLU A 13 -10.92 4.91 -6.49
N GLN A 14 -10.42 4.53 -7.66
CA GLN A 14 -11.21 4.21 -8.85
C GLN A 14 -10.69 2.92 -9.47
N ASP A 15 -11.61 2.07 -9.90
CA ASP A 15 -11.30 0.85 -10.63
C ASP A 15 -11.52 1.04 -12.12
N ILE A 16 -10.80 0.29 -12.95
CA ILE A 16 -11.05 0.24 -14.39
C ILE A 16 -11.82 -1.02 -14.76
N THR A 17 -12.67 -0.92 -15.77
CA THR A 17 -13.39 -2.09 -16.29
C THR A 17 -12.46 -2.99 -17.09
N ASN A 18 -12.85 -4.25 -17.31
CA ASN A 18 -12.12 -5.15 -18.19
C ASN A 18 -11.97 -4.57 -19.62
N LEU A 19 -12.96 -3.84 -20.09
CA LEU A 19 -12.87 -3.14 -21.38
C LEU A 19 -11.81 -2.03 -21.33
N GLY A 20 -11.75 -1.27 -20.24
CA GLY A 20 -10.73 -0.25 -20.02
C GLY A 20 -9.33 -0.83 -19.97
N LEU A 21 -9.15 -1.98 -19.28
CA LEU A 21 -7.87 -2.69 -19.24
C LEU A 21 -7.44 -3.13 -20.64
N ASN A 22 -8.35 -3.74 -21.41
CA ASN A 22 -8.04 -4.27 -22.74
C ASN A 22 -7.80 -3.19 -23.80
N LYS A 23 -8.37 -1.98 -23.62
CA LYS A 23 -8.27 -0.87 -24.59
C LYS A 23 -7.30 0.23 -24.16
N SER A 24 -6.57 0.06 -23.07
CA SER A 24 -5.60 1.03 -22.59
C SER A 24 -4.18 0.43 -22.49
N SER A 25 -3.20 1.27 -22.15
CA SER A 25 -1.85 0.83 -21.83
C SER A 25 -1.68 0.34 -20.37
N ALA A 26 -2.77 0.27 -19.61
CA ALA A 26 -2.73 -0.24 -18.23
C ALA A 26 -2.29 -1.71 -18.21
N LYS A 27 -1.41 -2.02 -17.29
CA LYS A 27 -0.96 -3.40 -17.05
C LYS A 27 -1.51 -3.88 -15.72
N LEU A 28 -1.92 -5.15 -15.70
CA LEU A 28 -2.26 -5.84 -14.48
C LEU A 28 -0.96 -6.22 -13.77
N ILE A 29 -0.84 -5.79 -12.53
CA ILE A 29 0.32 -6.01 -11.66
C ILE A 29 -0.06 -7.11 -10.68
N ASP A 30 0.79 -8.09 -10.55
CA ASP A 30 0.53 -9.25 -9.70
C ASP A 30 0.58 -8.90 -8.20
N GLU A 31 -0.07 -9.74 -7.40
CA GLU A 31 0.02 -9.72 -5.95
C GLU A 31 1.49 -9.83 -5.50
N ASN A 32 1.81 -9.26 -4.34
CA ASN A 32 3.16 -9.18 -3.77
C ASN A 32 4.17 -8.37 -4.60
N SER A 33 3.70 -7.53 -5.52
CA SER A 33 4.51 -6.50 -6.15
C SER A 33 4.64 -5.27 -5.25
N VAL A 34 5.69 -4.48 -5.43
CA VAL A 34 5.88 -3.24 -4.68
C VAL A 34 5.57 -2.06 -5.58
N LEU A 35 4.64 -1.21 -5.15
CA LEU A 35 4.29 0.03 -5.82
C LEU A 35 5.05 1.19 -5.20
N PHE A 36 5.60 2.06 -6.03
CA PHE A 36 6.29 3.28 -5.62
C PHE A 36 5.72 4.48 -6.37
N SER A 37 5.25 5.51 -5.66
CA SER A 37 4.81 6.74 -6.30
C SER A 37 6.00 7.55 -6.78
N SER A 38 6.04 7.85 -8.09
CA SER A 38 7.13 8.60 -8.71
C SER A 38 6.91 10.10 -8.71
N ARG A 39 5.71 10.57 -8.33
CA ARG A 39 5.31 11.99 -8.29
C ARG A 39 4.10 12.21 -7.39
N ALA A 40 3.86 13.45 -6.98
CA ALA A 40 2.66 14.03 -6.37
C ALA A 40 2.07 13.32 -5.13
N PRO A 41 2.80 13.10 -4.07
CA PRO A 41 4.24 13.22 -3.85
C PRO A 41 5.02 11.96 -4.20
N ILE A 42 6.35 12.09 -4.31
CA ILE A 42 7.27 10.95 -4.42
C ILE A 42 7.28 10.21 -3.07
N GLY A 43 7.41 8.88 -3.12
CA GLY A 43 7.79 8.09 -1.95
C GLY A 43 6.63 7.39 -1.22
N TYR A 44 5.41 7.37 -1.76
CA TYR A 44 4.45 6.38 -1.29
C TYR A 44 4.86 5.00 -1.76
N ILE A 45 4.96 4.08 -0.81
CA ILE A 45 5.35 2.70 -1.06
C ILE A 45 4.26 1.80 -0.48
N ALA A 46 3.80 0.85 -1.29
CA ALA A 46 2.83 -0.14 -0.85
C ALA A 46 3.12 -1.50 -1.50
N ILE A 47 2.65 -2.57 -0.86
CA ILE A 47 2.69 -3.93 -1.40
C ILE A 47 1.30 -4.27 -1.92
N THR A 48 1.20 -4.87 -3.10
CA THR A 48 -0.09 -5.28 -3.65
C THR A 48 -0.60 -6.53 -2.92
N GLY A 49 -1.78 -6.42 -2.31
CA GLY A 49 -2.46 -7.54 -1.64
C GLY A 49 -3.33 -8.38 -2.57
N LYS A 50 -3.55 -7.91 -3.80
CA LYS A 50 -4.17 -8.61 -4.93
C LYS A 50 -3.69 -8.02 -6.25
N LYS A 51 -4.12 -8.58 -7.38
CA LYS A 51 -3.84 -7.98 -8.70
C LYS A 51 -4.49 -6.61 -8.83
N VAL A 52 -3.71 -5.61 -9.21
CA VAL A 52 -4.15 -4.22 -9.36
C VAL A 52 -3.63 -3.61 -10.66
N THR A 53 -4.20 -2.49 -11.06
CA THR A 53 -3.65 -1.63 -12.11
C THR A 53 -3.21 -0.30 -11.51
N THR A 54 -2.22 0.35 -12.11
CA THR A 54 -1.75 1.67 -11.70
C THR A 54 -1.76 2.64 -12.86
N ASN A 55 -1.80 3.93 -12.54
CA ASN A 55 -1.55 4.99 -13.50
C ASN A 55 -0.02 5.24 -13.65
N GLN A 56 0.35 6.12 -14.57
CA GLN A 56 1.74 6.47 -14.89
C GLN A 56 2.52 7.12 -13.74
N GLY A 57 1.84 7.55 -12.68
CA GLY A 57 2.46 8.13 -11.48
C GLY A 57 3.11 7.09 -10.57
N PHE A 58 2.96 5.80 -10.87
CA PHE A 58 3.55 4.70 -10.13
C PHE A 58 4.64 3.99 -10.92
N LYS A 59 5.65 3.54 -10.20
CA LYS A 59 6.61 2.53 -10.66
C LYS A 59 6.28 1.25 -9.93
N SER A 60 5.92 0.22 -10.70
CA SER A 60 5.59 -1.11 -10.18
C SER A 60 6.81 -1.98 -10.28
N ILE A 61 7.18 -2.59 -9.18
CA ILE A 61 8.35 -3.45 -9.05
C ILE A 61 7.84 -4.85 -8.78
N GLU A 62 7.84 -5.68 -9.81
CA GLU A 62 7.56 -7.11 -9.69
C GLU A 62 8.80 -7.79 -9.10
N VAL A 63 8.59 -8.57 -8.04
CA VAL A 63 9.69 -9.26 -7.37
C VAL A 63 9.85 -10.68 -7.95
N HIS A 64 11.08 -11.05 -8.23
CA HIS A 64 11.41 -12.41 -8.67
C HIS A 64 11.49 -13.37 -7.49
N GLU A 65 11.41 -14.67 -7.74
CA GLU A 65 11.35 -15.76 -6.74
C GLU A 65 12.43 -15.69 -5.64
N ASN A 66 13.56 -15.07 -5.90
CA ASN A 66 14.68 -14.98 -4.97
C ASN A 66 14.68 -13.70 -4.11
N ILE A 67 13.76 -12.78 -4.37
CA ILE A 67 13.66 -11.49 -3.67
C ILE A 67 12.24 -11.38 -3.13
N ASN A 68 12.11 -11.04 -1.84
CA ASN A 68 10.79 -10.87 -1.24
C ASN A 68 10.34 -9.39 -1.29
N PRO A 69 9.03 -9.10 -1.33
CA PRO A 69 8.50 -7.74 -1.40
C PRO A 69 8.86 -6.90 -0.17
N TYR A 70 9.06 -7.52 0.98
CA TYR A 70 9.38 -6.84 2.24
C TYR A 70 10.76 -6.18 2.19
N PHE A 71 11.74 -6.89 1.60
CA PHE A 71 13.07 -6.35 1.37
C PHE A 71 13.01 -5.14 0.42
N VAL A 72 12.30 -5.26 -0.70
CA VAL A 72 12.15 -4.17 -1.67
C VAL A 72 11.42 -2.97 -1.05
N PHE A 73 10.40 -3.20 -0.23
CA PHE A 73 9.68 -2.16 0.48
C PHE A 73 10.62 -1.33 1.39
N PHE A 74 11.43 -1.98 2.20
CA PHE A 74 12.38 -1.28 3.06
C PHE A 74 13.57 -0.69 2.30
N LEU A 75 14.04 -1.35 1.24
CA LEU A 75 15.07 -0.82 0.36
C LEU A 75 14.62 0.52 -0.24
N LEU A 76 13.41 0.61 -0.77
CA LEU A 76 12.87 1.85 -1.32
C LEU A 76 12.71 2.93 -0.25
N LYS A 77 12.27 2.58 0.96
CA LYS A 77 12.23 3.52 2.09
C LYS A 77 13.61 4.07 2.43
N HIS A 78 14.61 3.20 2.48
CA HIS A 78 15.99 3.61 2.75
C HIS A 78 16.56 4.50 1.65
N MET A 79 16.21 4.22 0.40
CA MET A 79 16.70 4.95 -0.76
C MET A 79 15.93 6.24 -1.04
N LEU A 80 14.86 6.54 -0.34
CA LEU A 80 13.99 7.68 -0.62
C LEU A 80 14.76 9.01 -0.72
N PRO A 81 15.72 9.34 0.18
CA PRO A 81 16.48 10.59 0.06
C PRO A 81 17.27 10.70 -1.26
N ILE A 82 17.88 9.60 -1.72
CA ILE A 82 18.63 9.57 -2.98
C ILE A 82 17.68 9.68 -4.17
N ILE A 83 16.53 9.02 -4.10
CA ILE A 83 15.49 9.09 -5.14
C ILE A 83 14.98 10.53 -5.28
N GLU A 84 14.68 11.21 -4.18
CA GLU A 84 14.22 12.60 -4.17
C GLU A 84 15.27 13.59 -4.68
N GLN A 85 16.56 13.34 -4.41
CA GLN A 85 17.67 14.14 -4.96
C GLN A 85 17.84 13.93 -6.47
N THR A 86 17.58 12.71 -6.95
CA THR A 86 17.69 12.35 -8.38
C THR A 86 16.47 12.81 -9.18
N ALA A 87 15.35 13.07 -8.49
CA ALA A 87 14.12 13.52 -9.13
C ALA A 87 14.28 14.91 -9.74
N GLY A 88 13.80 15.07 -10.97
CA GLY A 88 13.79 16.34 -11.69
C GLY A 88 12.48 17.10 -11.48
N GLY A 89 12.47 18.37 -11.88
CA GLY A 89 11.31 19.27 -11.83
C GLY A 89 11.45 20.33 -10.73
N SER A 90 11.16 21.57 -11.09
CA SER A 90 11.26 22.74 -10.17
C SER A 90 10.02 22.88 -9.28
N THR A 91 8.83 22.70 -9.85
CA THR A 91 7.54 22.87 -9.16
C THR A 91 6.96 21.53 -8.70
N PHE A 92 7.03 20.53 -9.55
CA PHE A 92 6.57 19.17 -9.25
C PHE A 92 7.69 18.19 -9.52
N LYS A 93 8.28 17.68 -8.46
CA LYS A 93 9.32 16.66 -8.57
C LYS A 93 8.74 15.35 -9.09
N GLU A 94 9.43 14.76 -10.05
CA GLU A 94 9.13 13.42 -10.56
C GLU A 94 10.43 12.66 -10.81
N ILE A 95 10.48 11.40 -10.38
CA ILE A 95 11.56 10.48 -10.76
C ILE A 95 11.16 9.69 -12.01
N SER A 96 11.91 9.88 -13.09
CA SER A 96 11.71 9.09 -14.30
C SER A 96 12.19 7.65 -14.11
N SER A 97 11.70 6.73 -14.95
CA SER A 97 12.20 5.34 -14.96
C SER A 97 13.70 5.26 -15.25
N LYS A 98 14.23 6.16 -16.10
CA LYS A 98 15.65 6.26 -16.38
C LYS A 98 16.42 6.74 -15.13
N GLY A 99 15.93 7.78 -14.46
CA GLY A 99 16.50 8.28 -13.22
C GLY A 99 16.53 7.21 -12.12
N MET A 100 15.42 6.50 -11.93
CA MET A 100 15.38 5.43 -10.94
C MET A 100 16.36 4.28 -11.25
N LYS A 101 16.51 3.91 -12.52
CA LYS A 101 17.45 2.87 -12.95
C LYS A 101 18.92 3.31 -12.89
N SER A 102 19.22 4.61 -12.86
CA SER A 102 20.59 5.12 -12.77
C SER A 102 21.16 5.14 -11.35
N ILE A 103 20.29 4.92 -10.34
CA ILE A 103 20.73 4.89 -8.94
C ILE A 103 21.44 3.56 -8.70
N SER A 104 22.71 3.63 -8.33
CA SER A 104 23.49 2.46 -7.95
C SER A 104 23.16 2.05 -6.52
N ILE A 105 22.94 0.75 -6.33
CA ILE A 105 22.66 0.15 -5.02
C ILE A 105 23.59 -1.02 -4.75
N SER A 106 24.03 -1.17 -3.51
CA SER A 106 24.65 -2.39 -3.04
C SER A 106 23.61 -3.31 -2.45
N LEU A 107 23.51 -4.51 -2.99
CA LEU A 107 22.58 -5.53 -2.48
C LEU A 107 23.35 -6.56 -1.64
N PRO A 108 22.76 -7.05 -0.55
CA PRO A 108 23.26 -8.22 0.17
C PRO A 108 23.23 -9.47 -0.72
N SER A 109 23.85 -10.54 -0.22
CA SER A 109 23.71 -11.85 -0.90
C SER A 109 22.24 -12.28 -0.94
N ILE A 110 21.88 -13.03 -1.98
CA ILE A 110 20.51 -13.56 -2.14
C ILE A 110 20.08 -14.40 -0.94
N ASN A 111 20.99 -15.16 -0.34
CA ASN A 111 20.69 -15.94 0.87
C ASN A 111 20.29 -15.05 2.03
N LEU A 112 21.03 -13.95 2.24
CA LEU A 112 20.69 -13.00 3.31
C LEU A 112 19.34 -12.30 3.06
N ILE A 113 19.02 -11.97 1.81
CA ILE A 113 17.72 -11.40 1.45
C ILE A 113 16.58 -12.41 1.74
N LYS A 114 16.80 -13.69 1.47
CA LYS A 114 15.82 -14.76 1.78
C LYS A 114 15.65 -14.94 3.29
N GLU A 115 16.74 -15.01 4.03
CA GLU A 115 16.71 -15.12 5.50
C GLU A 115 15.98 -13.93 6.13
N TYR A 116 16.30 -12.72 5.70
CA TYR A 116 15.59 -11.52 6.10
C TYR A 116 14.08 -11.61 5.81
N GLY A 117 13.73 -12.06 4.59
CA GLY A 117 12.32 -12.23 4.21
C GLY A 117 11.58 -13.21 5.11
N ASN A 118 12.20 -14.35 5.45
CA ASN A 118 11.61 -15.34 6.35
C ASN A 118 11.44 -14.77 7.77
N LEU A 119 12.39 -13.98 8.22
CA LEU A 119 12.36 -13.35 9.54
C LEU A 119 11.21 -12.34 9.67
N VAL A 120 10.99 -11.49 8.65
CA VAL A 120 10.00 -10.41 8.73
C VAL A 120 8.60 -10.83 8.25
N LYS A 121 8.50 -11.91 7.48
CA LYS A 121 7.25 -12.39 6.90
C LYS A 121 6.09 -12.49 7.92
N PRO A 122 6.26 -13.10 9.11
CA PRO A 122 5.17 -13.19 10.07
C PRO A 122 4.61 -11.83 10.50
N ASN A 123 5.49 -10.82 10.65
CA ASN A 123 5.09 -9.47 11.01
C ASN A 123 4.27 -8.82 9.88
N PHE A 124 4.68 -9.00 8.62
CA PHE A 124 3.93 -8.48 7.47
C PHE A 124 2.59 -9.19 7.28
N GLU A 125 2.51 -10.49 7.54
CA GLU A 125 1.25 -11.23 7.55
C GLU A 125 0.31 -10.72 8.65
N GLN A 126 0.84 -10.45 9.83
CA GLN A 126 0.05 -9.85 10.92
C GLN A 126 -0.45 -8.44 10.54
N ILE A 127 0.40 -7.60 9.96
CA ILE A 127 -0.01 -6.28 9.48
C ILE A 127 -1.12 -6.41 8.43
N LYS A 128 -0.99 -7.34 7.48
CA LYS A 128 -2.01 -7.60 6.45
C LYS A 128 -3.38 -7.93 7.08
N ILE A 129 -3.38 -8.78 8.11
CA ILE A 129 -4.61 -9.14 8.83
C ILE A 129 -5.21 -7.94 9.56
N LEU A 130 -4.39 -7.17 10.28
CA LEU A 130 -4.84 -6.00 11.03
C LEU A 130 -5.38 -4.90 10.11
N GLU A 131 -4.74 -4.63 8.98
CA GLU A 131 -5.23 -3.67 7.99
C GLU A 131 -6.58 -4.10 7.40
N MET A 132 -6.77 -5.40 7.12
CA MET A 132 -8.07 -5.92 6.67
C MET A 132 -9.14 -5.79 7.76
N GLN A 133 -8.82 -6.10 9.01
CA GLN A 133 -9.73 -5.92 10.13
C GLN A 133 -10.14 -4.45 10.31
N ASN A 134 -9.19 -3.53 10.23
CA ASN A 134 -9.45 -2.09 10.28
C ASN A 134 -10.39 -1.64 9.16
N GLN A 135 -10.19 -2.12 7.92
CA GLN A 135 -11.08 -1.80 6.81
C GLN A 135 -12.49 -2.32 7.05
N ASN A 136 -12.65 -3.54 7.57
CA ASN A 136 -13.95 -4.10 7.93
C ASN A 136 -14.64 -3.30 9.04
N LEU A 137 -13.90 -2.89 10.07
CA LEU A 137 -14.42 -2.06 11.16
C LEU A 137 -14.86 -0.68 10.67
N ILE A 138 -14.11 -0.06 9.76
CA ILE A 138 -14.48 1.21 9.13
C ILE A 138 -15.80 1.03 8.34
N GLN A 139 -15.91 -0.02 7.52
CA GLN A 139 -17.14 -0.30 6.77
C GLN A 139 -18.33 -0.55 7.69
N LEU A 140 -18.12 -1.30 8.78
CA LEU A 140 -19.17 -1.58 9.76
C LEU A 140 -19.64 -0.28 10.43
N ARG A 141 -18.72 0.55 10.89
CA ARG A 141 -19.01 1.88 11.46
C ARG A 141 -19.82 2.73 10.47
N ASP A 142 -19.33 2.85 9.23
CA ASP A 142 -19.94 3.71 8.22
C ASP A 142 -21.33 3.21 7.78
N THR A 143 -21.59 1.91 7.96
CA THR A 143 -22.91 1.30 7.70
C THR A 143 -23.86 1.47 8.88
N LEU A 144 -23.38 1.31 10.11
CA LEU A 144 -24.22 1.32 11.31
C LEU A 144 -24.52 2.74 11.80
N LEU A 145 -23.55 3.65 11.74
CA LEU A 145 -23.70 4.99 12.31
C LEU A 145 -24.89 5.76 11.73
N PRO A 146 -25.14 5.81 10.41
CA PRO A 146 -26.34 6.45 9.87
C PRO A 146 -27.66 5.81 10.35
N LYS A 147 -27.68 4.49 10.52
CA LYS A 147 -28.85 3.74 10.96
C LYS A 147 -29.19 4.00 12.43
N LEU A 148 -28.17 4.09 13.28
CA LEU A 148 -28.31 4.49 14.68
C LEU A 148 -28.81 5.94 14.80
N MET A 149 -28.24 6.86 14.02
CA MET A 149 -28.64 8.26 14.05
C MET A 149 -30.06 8.49 13.51
N SER A 150 -30.55 7.67 12.61
CA SER A 150 -31.91 7.74 12.08
C SER A 150 -32.95 7.02 12.94
N GLY A 151 -32.55 6.28 13.97
CA GLY A 151 -33.42 5.43 14.78
C GLY A 151 -33.90 4.16 14.05
N GLU A 152 -33.29 3.80 12.91
CA GLU A 152 -33.59 2.53 12.20
C GLU A 152 -33.08 1.32 13.01
N ILE A 153 -32.02 1.52 13.77
CA ILE A 153 -31.47 0.54 14.72
C ILE A 153 -31.40 1.22 16.08
N GLU A 154 -31.93 0.57 17.09
CA GLU A 154 -31.84 1.00 18.50
C GLU A 154 -30.78 0.18 19.23
N ILE A 155 -30.06 0.82 20.14
CA ILE A 155 -29.13 0.11 21.02
C ILE A 155 -29.96 -0.44 22.17
N PRO A 156 -29.91 -1.73 22.48
CA PRO A 156 -30.59 -2.32 23.63
C PRO A 156 -30.13 -1.64 24.92
N ASP A 157 -31.10 -1.35 25.82
CA ASP A 157 -30.85 -0.67 27.10
C ASP A 157 -29.97 -1.46 28.08
N ASP A 158 -29.74 -2.75 27.81
CA ASP A 158 -28.94 -3.68 28.61
C ASP A 158 -27.45 -3.69 28.25
N ILE A 159 -27.03 -2.90 27.24
CA ILE A 159 -25.60 -2.76 26.90
C ILE A 159 -24.97 -1.76 27.86
N GLU A 160 -24.20 -2.25 28.83
CA GLU A 160 -23.31 -1.42 29.64
C GLU A 160 -22.18 -0.86 28.76
N VAL A 161 -22.19 0.44 28.52
CA VAL A 161 -21.10 1.14 27.85
C VAL A 161 -20.00 1.42 28.87
N ASN A 162 -18.85 0.79 28.68
CA ASN A 162 -17.70 1.01 29.55
C ASN A 162 -17.07 2.38 29.16
N GLU A 163 -17.35 3.42 29.92
CA GLU A 163 -16.89 4.80 29.64
C GLU A 163 -15.35 4.92 29.64
N ASP A 164 -14.65 4.01 30.33
CA ASP A 164 -13.18 4.00 30.39
C ASP A 164 -12.53 3.58 29.03
N GLU A 165 -13.27 2.93 28.15
CA GLU A 165 -12.77 2.55 26.79
C GLU A 165 -12.98 3.67 25.76
N LEU A 166 -13.72 4.72 26.07
CA LEU A 166 -14.02 5.83 25.17
C LEU A 166 -13.02 7.00 25.26
N SER A 167 -12.12 6.98 26.23
CA SER A 167 -11.06 7.99 26.39
C SER A 167 -9.81 7.60 25.59
N ILE A 168 -9.81 7.97 24.28
CA ILE A 168 -8.64 7.96 23.41
C ILE A 168 -8.19 9.39 23.14
#